data_23c4a52fd321b109fe41452d772d6c8a
#
_entry.id   23c4a52fd321b109fe41452d772d6c8a
#
_cell.length_a   1.000
_cell.length_b   1.000
_cell.length_c   1.000
_cell.angle_alpha   90.00
_cell.angle_beta   90.00
_cell.angle_gamma   90.00
#
_symmetry.space_group_name_H-M   'P 1'
#
loop_
_entity.id
_entity.type
_entity.pdbx_description
1 polymer ?
#
loop_
_entity_poly.entity_id
_entity_poly.type
_entity_poly.pdbx_seq_one_letter_code
_entity_poly.pdbx_strand_id
1 'polypeptide(L)'
;VGDKMKHYKLNQLFADEASSLEIPQFMLETGRSLFSEHVQQPLSKENLYAGFSLLDKDTVIDFDSVDSEIARIDIDDSDAMPKAWKLQGFDNQNVKKWFDEQPSDRKMRLCKDIIIKKLSNNNAVNDRDLDIYVDRIIQNLTEDQLTDMEQTPGIYALKINKKVNSLLNEYAKKMFYEWVEQDKISCLPSYKLPREISPTNTIASIPKSLYSEEENFDTEYERKVVMELSSLNNVRWWHRNIARKGFSINGAINAYPDLMVKTESGKLLLIETKGDQLENLESKEKAEMGAKWAEMAG
;
A
#
# COMPACT_ATOMS: atom_id res chain seq x y z
N VAL A 1 0.44 -28.27 18.36
CA VAL A 1 1.40 -27.59 19.24
C VAL A 1 1.73 -26.29 18.48
N GLY A 2 1.10 -25.16 18.86
CA GLY A 2 1.35 -23.89 18.22
C GLY A 2 2.78 -23.43 18.50
N ASP A 3 3.52 -23.09 17.43
CA ASP A 3 4.82 -22.43 17.56
C ASP A 3 4.61 -21.13 18.36
N LYS A 4 5.23 -21.04 19.52
CA LYS A 4 5.25 -19.79 20.30
C LYS A 4 6.04 -18.77 19.49
N MET A 5 5.40 -17.67 19.08
CA MET A 5 6.10 -16.55 18.48
C MET A 5 7.29 -16.14 19.35
N LYS A 6 8.47 -16.16 18.78
CA LYS A 6 9.69 -15.72 19.47
C LYS A 6 9.75 -14.20 19.43
N HIS A 7 10.14 -13.61 20.57
CA HIS A 7 10.30 -12.17 20.73
C HIS A 7 11.78 -11.83 20.88
N TYR A 8 12.24 -10.84 20.14
CA TYR A 8 13.63 -10.39 20.16
C TYR A 8 13.69 -8.95 20.63
N LYS A 9 14.47 -8.71 21.68
CA LYS A 9 14.57 -7.41 22.36
C LYS A 9 15.62 -6.53 21.71
N LEU A 10 15.51 -5.23 21.98
CA LEU A 10 16.55 -4.26 21.67
C LEU A 10 17.91 -4.74 22.21
N ASN A 11 18.94 -4.60 21.39
CA ASN A 11 20.31 -4.88 21.81
C ASN A 11 20.70 -3.92 22.94
N GLN A 12 21.24 -4.43 24.03
CA GLN A 12 21.61 -3.65 25.21
C GLN A 12 22.53 -2.46 24.90
N LEU A 13 23.36 -2.56 23.86
CA LEU A 13 24.25 -1.49 23.43
C LEU A 13 23.50 -0.25 22.90
N PHE A 14 22.27 -0.41 22.43
CA PHE A 14 21.49 0.64 21.77
C PHE A 14 20.14 0.89 22.45
N ALA A 15 19.78 0.10 23.47
CA ALA A 15 18.42 0.08 24.03
C ALA A 15 17.97 1.44 24.58
N ASP A 16 18.82 2.14 25.31
CA ASP A 16 18.49 3.45 25.91
C ASP A 16 18.30 4.51 24.82
N GLU A 17 19.20 4.55 23.85
CA GLU A 17 19.14 5.45 22.70
C GLU A 17 17.90 5.19 21.85
N ALA A 18 17.65 3.93 21.50
CA ALA A 18 16.49 3.53 20.69
C ALA A 18 15.16 3.78 21.39
N SER A 19 15.11 3.58 22.71
CA SER A 19 13.88 3.81 23.50
C SER A 19 13.54 5.30 23.64
N SER A 20 14.52 6.19 23.53
CA SER A 20 14.33 7.64 23.55
C SER A 20 14.10 8.25 22.16
N LEU A 21 14.37 7.51 21.10
CA LEU A 21 14.20 7.97 19.72
C LEU A 21 12.73 8.04 19.34
N GLU A 22 12.30 9.20 18.91
CA GLU A 22 11.00 9.40 18.27
C GLU A 22 11.20 9.79 16.83
N ILE A 23 10.76 8.93 15.91
CA ILE A 23 10.90 9.14 14.47
C ILE A 23 9.74 9.99 13.97
N PRO A 24 10.01 11.08 13.22
CA PRO A 24 8.95 11.94 12.71
C PRO A 24 8.00 11.20 11.78
N GLN A 25 6.71 11.54 11.87
CA GLN A 25 5.67 11.14 10.94
C GLN A 25 4.85 12.37 10.53
N PHE A 26 4.15 12.28 9.41
CA PHE A 26 3.21 13.31 9.04
C PHE A 26 2.02 13.31 10.00
N MET A 27 1.73 14.50 10.53
CA MET A 27 0.66 14.76 11.50
C MET A 27 -0.34 15.72 10.88
N LEU A 28 -1.62 15.40 11.02
CA LEU A 28 -2.72 16.26 10.58
C LEU A 28 -3.26 17.05 11.76
N GLU A 29 -3.40 18.36 11.59
CA GLU A 29 -4.12 19.21 12.53
C GLU A 29 -5.64 19.03 12.36
N THR A 30 -6.32 18.51 13.38
CA THR A 30 -7.74 18.14 13.33
C THR A 30 -8.66 19.14 14.04
N GLY A 31 -8.14 20.30 14.45
CA GLY A 31 -8.94 21.35 15.09
C GLY A 31 -8.59 21.61 16.54
N ARG A 32 -9.50 22.31 17.25
CA ARG A 32 -9.32 22.69 18.66
C ARG A 32 -10.03 21.69 19.57
N SER A 33 -9.38 21.28 20.65
CA SER A 33 -10.03 20.56 21.75
C SER A 33 -10.24 21.52 22.93
N LEU A 34 -11.08 21.11 23.90
CA LEU A 34 -11.27 21.87 25.15
C LEU A 34 -9.97 22.03 25.97
N PHE A 35 -8.95 21.21 25.68
CA PHE A 35 -7.70 21.17 26.45
C PHE A 35 -6.46 21.54 25.62
N SER A 36 -6.61 21.76 24.30
CA SER A 36 -5.52 22.11 23.41
C SER A 36 -6.02 22.96 22.24
N GLU A 37 -5.29 24.00 21.91
CA GLU A 37 -5.57 24.83 20.71
C GLU A 37 -5.28 24.08 19.41
N HIS A 38 -4.37 23.11 19.45
CA HIS A 38 -3.98 22.30 18.30
C HIS A 38 -4.03 20.81 18.67
N VAL A 39 -4.98 20.09 18.08
CA VAL A 39 -5.03 18.62 18.17
C VAL A 39 -4.41 18.06 16.91
N GLN A 40 -3.34 17.29 17.09
CA GLN A 40 -2.65 16.63 16.00
C GLN A 40 -2.80 15.11 16.12
N GLN A 41 -3.01 14.46 15.00
CA GLN A 41 -3.05 13.00 14.89
C GLN A 41 -2.18 12.53 13.73
N PRO A 42 -1.66 11.30 13.76
CA PRO A 42 -0.97 10.74 12.60
C PRO A 42 -1.86 10.80 11.36
N LEU A 43 -1.30 11.31 10.26
CA LEU A 43 -2.01 11.37 9.00
C LEU A 43 -2.34 9.96 8.52
N SER A 44 -3.58 9.74 8.10
CA SER A 44 -4.02 8.49 7.46
C SER A 44 -4.50 8.74 6.03
N LYS A 45 -4.53 7.68 5.22
CA LYS A 45 -5.09 7.78 3.86
C LYS A 45 -6.57 8.14 3.86
N GLU A 46 -7.31 7.66 4.84
CA GLU A 46 -8.73 7.95 5.01
C GLU A 46 -8.97 9.46 5.21
N ASN A 47 -8.07 10.15 5.91
CA ASN A 47 -8.13 11.60 6.02
C ASN A 47 -8.01 12.27 4.64
N LEU A 48 -7.06 11.82 3.81
CA LEU A 48 -6.81 12.36 2.47
C LEU A 48 -7.91 12.04 1.47
N TYR A 49 -8.68 10.97 1.70
CA TYR A 49 -9.83 10.61 0.85
C TYR A 49 -11.10 11.39 1.18
N ALA A 50 -11.10 12.14 2.26
CA ALA A 50 -12.28 12.90 2.67
C ALA A 50 -12.73 13.86 1.57
N GLY A 51 -13.98 13.74 1.14
CA GLY A 51 -14.55 14.54 0.05
C GLY A 51 -14.27 14.02 -1.35
N PHE A 52 -13.61 12.87 -1.50
CA PHE A 52 -13.48 12.22 -2.81
C PHE A 52 -14.84 11.81 -3.35
N SER A 53 -15.08 12.06 -4.63
CA SER A 53 -16.27 11.61 -5.35
C SER A 53 -15.90 11.11 -6.76
N LEU A 54 -16.60 10.09 -7.23
CA LEU A 54 -16.46 9.54 -8.58
C LEU A 54 -17.39 10.23 -9.60
N LEU A 55 -18.30 11.09 -9.17
CA LEU A 55 -19.36 11.63 -10.03
C LEU A 55 -18.81 12.47 -11.20
N ASP A 56 -17.71 13.17 -10.98
CA ASP A 56 -17.04 14.05 -11.96
C ASP A 56 -15.82 13.41 -12.61
N LYS A 57 -15.47 12.16 -12.25
CA LYS A 57 -14.27 11.50 -12.77
C LYS A 57 -14.49 10.94 -14.17
N ASP A 58 -13.43 10.92 -14.97
CA ASP A 58 -13.43 10.28 -16.28
C ASP A 58 -13.61 8.76 -16.16
N THR A 59 -14.25 8.15 -17.17
CA THR A 59 -14.55 6.73 -17.23
C THR A 59 -13.71 5.99 -18.27
N VAL A 60 -12.66 6.62 -18.78
CA VAL A 60 -11.80 6.05 -19.83
C VAL A 60 -10.94 4.95 -19.23
N ILE A 61 -11.15 3.73 -19.69
CA ILE A 61 -10.40 2.53 -19.31
C ILE A 61 -10.11 1.74 -20.59
N ASP A 62 -8.86 1.32 -20.75
CA ASP A 62 -8.48 0.42 -21.84
C ASP A 62 -8.81 -1.02 -21.45
N PHE A 63 -9.95 -1.51 -21.92
CA PHE A 63 -10.37 -2.88 -21.68
C PHE A 63 -9.72 -3.90 -22.64
N ASP A 64 -9.17 -3.45 -23.76
CA ASP A 64 -8.62 -4.31 -24.80
C ASP A 64 -7.15 -4.67 -24.55
N SER A 65 -6.44 -3.90 -23.70
CA SER A 65 -5.06 -4.19 -23.34
C SER A 65 -4.94 -5.44 -22.47
N VAL A 66 -3.92 -6.26 -22.73
CA VAL A 66 -3.52 -7.34 -21.84
C VAL A 66 -2.75 -6.73 -20.66
N ASP A 67 -3.35 -6.71 -19.50
CA ASP A 67 -2.67 -6.25 -18.27
C ASP A 67 -1.70 -7.35 -17.80
N SER A 68 -0.40 -7.04 -17.79
CA SER A 68 0.65 -7.99 -17.41
C SER A 68 0.51 -8.44 -15.93
N GLU A 69 -0.14 -7.65 -15.07
CA GLU A 69 -0.42 -8.04 -13.69
C GLU A 69 -1.57 -9.07 -13.63
N ILE A 70 -2.58 -8.93 -14.48
CA ILE A 70 -3.67 -9.92 -14.61
C ILE A 70 -3.12 -11.22 -15.18
N ALA A 71 -2.21 -11.15 -16.17
CA ALA A 71 -1.55 -12.32 -16.75
C ALA A 71 -0.61 -13.04 -15.75
N ARG A 72 0.07 -12.32 -14.85
CA ARG A 72 0.90 -12.92 -13.79
C ARG A 72 0.10 -13.68 -12.74
N ILE A 73 -1.12 -13.24 -12.45
CA ILE A 73 -2.01 -13.97 -11.51
C ILE A 73 -2.34 -15.37 -12.03
N ASP A 74 -2.29 -15.60 -13.35
CA ASP A 74 -2.58 -16.90 -13.96
C ASP A 74 -1.39 -17.88 -13.94
N ILE A 75 -0.15 -17.39 -13.75
CA ILE A 75 1.07 -18.21 -13.90
C ILE A 75 1.62 -18.71 -12.56
N ASP A 76 1.31 -18.06 -11.44
CA ASP A 76 2.03 -18.27 -10.17
C ASP A 76 1.38 -19.29 -9.20
N ASP A 77 0.29 -19.98 -9.56
CA ASP A 77 -0.35 -20.98 -8.71
C ASP A 77 -0.30 -22.40 -9.35
N SER A 78 0.61 -23.20 -8.81
CA SER A 78 0.74 -24.64 -9.11
C SER A 78 -0.37 -25.52 -8.49
N ASP A 79 -1.39 -24.95 -7.86
CA ASP A 79 -2.52 -25.67 -7.27
C ASP A 79 -3.78 -25.58 -8.14
N ALA A 80 -3.94 -26.61 -8.91
CA ALA A 80 -5.11 -27.40 -9.36
C ALA A 80 -6.46 -26.72 -9.71
N MET A 81 -6.61 -25.39 -9.68
CA MET A 81 -7.78 -24.71 -10.30
C MET A 81 -7.34 -23.42 -10.99
N PRO A 82 -7.62 -23.26 -12.32
CA PRO A 82 -7.27 -22.04 -13.02
C PRO A 82 -7.93 -20.83 -12.34
N LYS A 83 -7.15 -19.84 -11.91
CA LYS A 83 -7.64 -18.56 -11.36
C LYS A 83 -8.55 -17.82 -12.35
N ALA A 84 -8.49 -18.14 -13.64
CA ALA A 84 -9.44 -17.73 -14.67
C ALA A 84 -10.91 -17.89 -14.23
N TRP A 85 -11.23 -18.89 -13.43
CA TRP A 85 -12.59 -19.09 -12.89
C TRP A 85 -12.98 -18.04 -11.85
N LYS A 86 -12.03 -17.57 -11.03
CA LYS A 86 -12.28 -16.44 -10.11
C LYS A 86 -12.45 -15.12 -10.85
N LEU A 87 -11.80 -14.98 -12.00
CA LEU A 87 -11.91 -13.81 -12.88
C LEU A 87 -13.23 -13.79 -13.67
N GLN A 88 -13.82 -14.96 -13.96
CA GLN A 88 -15.13 -15.05 -14.60
C GLN A 88 -16.29 -14.60 -13.70
N GLY A 89 -16.07 -14.44 -12.39
CA GLY A 89 -17.10 -13.97 -11.47
C GLY A 89 -18.16 -15.00 -11.12
N PHE A 90 -18.03 -16.25 -11.60
CA PHE A 90 -18.97 -17.35 -11.36
C PHE A 90 -18.32 -18.43 -10.49
N ASP A 91 -18.97 -18.80 -9.39
CA ASP A 91 -18.41 -19.73 -8.41
C ASP A 91 -18.47 -21.20 -8.89
N ASN A 92 -19.29 -21.53 -9.89
CA ASN A 92 -19.39 -22.87 -10.46
C ASN A 92 -20.08 -22.89 -11.85
N GLN A 93 -19.93 -24.02 -12.56
CA GLN A 93 -20.46 -24.24 -13.93
C GLN A 93 -22.00 -24.12 -14.00
N ASN A 94 -22.72 -24.51 -12.97
CA ASN A 94 -24.18 -24.45 -12.97
C ASN A 94 -24.66 -22.99 -12.90
N VAL A 95 -23.95 -22.13 -12.15
CA VAL A 95 -24.24 -20.70 -12.10
C VAL A 95 -23.95 -20.06 -13.45
N LYS A 96 -22.85 -20.42 -14.10
CA LYS A 96 -22.54 -19.94 -15.46
C LYS A 96 -23.60 -20.35 -16.47
N LYS A 97 -24.00 -21.62 -16.48
CA LYS A 97 -25.05 -22.10 -17.37
C LYS A 97 -26.38 -21.37 -17.15
N TRP A 98 -26.77 -21.19 -15.89
CA TRP A 98 -27.98 -20.39 -15.57
C TRP A 98 -27.85 -18.95 -16.04
N PHE A 99 -26.66 -18.33 -15.89
CA PHE A 99 -26.39 -16.97 -16.37
C PHE A 99 -26.52 -16.88 -17.90
N ASP A 100 -25.96 -17.83 -18.64
CA ASP A 100 -26.00 -17.85 -20.10
C ASP A 100 -27.44 -17.95 -20.67
N GLU A 101 -28.37 -18.52 -19.90
CA GLU A 101 -29.78 -18.66 -20.23
C GLU A 101 -30.58 -17.37 -19.96
N GLN A 102 -30.01 -16.33 -19.30
CA GLN A 102 -30.74 -15.13 -18.98
C GLN A 102 -30.89 -14.19 -20.19
N PRO A 103 -31.93 -13.35 -20.26
CA PRO A 103 -32.05 -12.26 -21.22
C PRO A 103 -30.89 -11.25 -21.09
N SER A 104 -30.52 -10.58 -22.17
CA SER A 104 -29.35 -9.68 -22.23
C SER A 104 -29.40 -8.55 -21.19
N ASP A 105 -30.58 -7.92 -20.99
CA ASP A 105 -30.76 -6.87 -19.99
C ASP A 105 -30.56 -7.38 -18.56
N ARG A 106 -30.88 -8.64 -18.29
CA ARG A 106 -30.65 -9.27 -16.99
C ARG A 106 -29.21 -9.65 -16.79
N LYS A 107 -28.54 -10.16 -17.84
CA LYS A 107 -27.10 -10.43 -17.82
C LYS A 107 -26.32 -9.18 -17.48
N MET A 108 -26.64 -8.05 -18.12
CA MET A 108 -26.00 -6.77 -17.88
C MET A 108 -26.08 -6.33 -16.41
N ARG A 109 -27.28 -6.44 -15.81
CA ARG A 109 -27.46 -6.12 -14.37
C ARG A 109 -26.65 -7.05 -13.49
N LEU A 110 -26.65 -8.35 -13.78
CA LEU A 110 -25.86 -9.33 -13.03
C LEU A 110 -24.34 -9.06 -13.14
N CYS A 111 -23.85 -8.69 -14.32
CA CYS A 111 -22.44 -8.29 -14.49
C CYS A 111 -22.12 -7.05 -13.66
N LYS A 112 -22.98 -6.02 -13.70
CA LYS A 112 -22.85 -4.83 -12.87
C LYS A 112 -22.79 -5.17 -11.39
N ASP A 113 -23.71 -6.02 -10.91
CA ASP A 113 -23.74 -6.45 -9.50
C ASP A 113 -22.47 -7.19 -9.08
N ILE A 114 -21.92 -8.05 -9.95
CA ILE A 114 -20.64 -8.72 -9.72
C ILE A 114 -19.51 -7.71 -9.62
N ILE A 115 -19.45 -6.75 -10.54
CA ILE A 115 -18.43 -5.70 -10.56
C ILE A 115 -18.52 -4.88 -9.27
N ILE A 116 -19.70 -4.35 -8.93
CA ILE A 116 -19.89 -3.53 -7.73
C ILE A 116 -19.55 -4.31 -6.47
N LYS A 117 -19.98 -5.55 -6.34
CA LYS A 117 -19.64 -6.40 -5.20
C LYS A 117 -18.13 -6.60 -5.02
N LYS A 118 -17.37 -6.68 -6.11
CA LYS A 118 -15.91 -6.78 -6.06
C LYS A 118 -15.22 -5.46 -5.70
N LEU A 119 -15.86 -4.33 -5.99
CA LEU A 119 -15.36 -2.98 -5.71
C LEU A 119 -15.74 -2.45 -4.32
N SER A 120 -16.87 -2.92 -3.75
CA SER A 120 -17.44 -2.39 -2.49
C SER A 120 -16.61 -2.64 -1.22
N ASN A 121 -15.45 -3.28 -1.33
CA ASN A 121 -14.48 -3.40 -0.23
C ASN A 121 -13.64 -2.12 -0.02
N ASN A 122 -13.86 -1.08 -0.80
CA ASN A 122 -13.12 0.19 -0.69
C ASN A 122 -13.95 1.23 0.07
N ASN A 123 -13.74 1.32 1.39
CA ASN A 123 -14.44 2.27 2.27
C ASN A 123 -14.21 3.75 1.92
N ALA A 124 -13.29 4.06 1.01
CA ALA A 124 -12.98 5.42 0.59
C ALA A 124 -13.95 5.98 -0.46
N VAL A 125 -14.76 5.13 -1.07
CA VAL A 125 -15.71 5.50 -2.13
C VAL A 125 -17.13 5.31 -1.64
N ASN A 126 -17.98 6.29 -1.89
CA ASN A 126 -19.40 6.20 -1.58
C ASN A 126 -20.08 5.18 -2.54
N ASP A 127 -20.89 4.28 -2.00
CA ASP A 127 -21.55 3.21 -2.78
C ASP A 127 -22.43 3.76 -3.91
N ARG A 128 -23.12 4.87 -3.69
CA ARG A 128 -23.96 5.53 -4.71
C ARG A 128 -23.11 6.10 -5.85
N ASP A 129 -21.99 6.75 -5.50
CA ASP A 129 -21.07 7.29 -6.50
C ASP A 129 -20.45 6.18 -7.33
N LEU A 130 -20.10 5.06 -6.69
CA LEU A 130 -19.57 3.87 -7.34
C LEU A 130 -20.59 3.26 -8.31
N ASP A 131 -21.85 3.13 -7.89
CA ASP A 131 -22.93 2.61 -8.73
C ASP A 131 -23.13 3.45 -9.99
N ILE A 132 -23.18 4.79 -9.86
CA ILE A 132 -23.29 5.73 -10.97
C ILE A 132 -22.06 5.69 -11.88
N TYR A 133 -20.87 5.58 -11.28
CA TYR A 133 -19.61 5.53 -12.02
C TYR A 133 -19.52 4.27 -12.90
N VAL A 134 -19.90 3.11 -12.35
CA VAL A 134 -19.92 1.84 -13.08
C VAL A 134 -20.98 1.90 -14.21
N ASP A 135 -22.15 2.49 -13.98
CA ASP A 135 -23.16 2.70 -15.03
C ASP A 135 -22.60 3.53 -16.20
N ARG A 136 -21.90 4.63 -15.91
CA ARG A 136 -21.28 5.47 -16.92
C ARG A 136 -20.19 4.72 -17.71
N ILE A 137 -19.43 3.83 -17.06
CA ILE A 137 -18.47 2.98 -17.75
C ILE A 137 -19.19 2.02 -18.70
N ILE A 138 -20.19 1.30 -18.21
CA ILE A 138 -20.93 0.30 -18.98
C ILE A 138 -21.62 0.95 -20.20
N GLN A 139 -22.18 2.16 -20.04
CA GLN A 139 -22.81 2.90 -21.14
C GLN A 139 -21.82 3.30 -22.24
N ASN A 140 -20.54 3.39 -21.95
CA ASN A 140 -19.48 3.74 -22.91
C ASN A 140 -18.81 2.53 -23.57
N LEU A 141 -19.16 1.29 -23.18
CA LEU A 141 -18.62 0.08 -23.76
C LEU A 141 -19.17 -0.16 -25.18
N THR A 142 -18.32 -0.68 -26.06
CA THR A 142 -18.74 -1.19 -27.39
C THR A 142 -19.54 -2.49 -27.26
N GLU A 143 -20.24 -2.90 -28.31
CA GLU A 143 -20.98 -4.18 -28.31
C GLU A 143 -20.05 -5.38 -28.08
N ASP A 144 -18.82 -5.35 -28.63
CA ASP A 144 -17.83 -6.40 -28.43
C ASP A 144 -17.36 -6.45 -26.97
N GLN A 145 -17.10 -5.27 -26.37
CA GLN A 145 -16.72 -5.15 -24.95
C GLN A 145 -17.86 -5.59 -24.01
N LEU A 146 -19.12 -5.28 -24.35
CA LEU A 146 -20.28 -5.75 -23.57
C LEU A 146 -20.37 -7.28 -23.61
N THR A 147 -20.15 -7.89 -24.79
CA THR A 147 -20.13 -9.34 -24.95
C THR A 147 -18.99 -9.97 -24.15
N ASP A 148 -17.79 -9.38 -24.19
CA ASP A 148 -16.63 -9.84 -23.42
C ASP A 148 -16.87 -9.68 -21.91
N MET A 149 -17.47 -8.58 -21.47
CA MET A 149 -17.81 -8.36 -20.06
C MET A 149 -18.78 -9.44 -19.54
N GLU A 150 -19.76 -9.90 -20.35
CA GLU A 150 -20.64 -11.01 -19.98
C GLU A 150 -19.86 -12.32 -19.74
N GLN A 151 -18.75 -12.52 -20.45
CA GLN A 151 -17.91 -13.71 -20.27
C GLN A 151 -16.94 -13.57 -19.09
N THR A 152 -16.42 -12.36 -18.87
CA THR A 152 -15.33 -12.09 -17.93
C THR A 152 -15.58 -10.88 -17.00
N PRO A 153 -16.73 -10.80 -16.29
CA PRO A 153 -17.05 -9.63 -15.48
C PRO A 153 -16.01 -9.35 -14.37
N GLY A 154 -15.29 -10.39 -13.94
CA GLY A 154 -14.21 -10.28 -12.97
C GLY A 154 -13.01 -9.50 -13.48
N ILE A 155 -12.66 -9.61 -14.76
CA ILE A 155 -11.57 -8.84 -15.40
C ILE A 155 -11.95 -7.37 -15.46
N TYR A 156 -13.20 -7.07 -15.86
CA TYR A 156 -13.72 -5.70 -15.87
C TYR A 156 -13.68 -5.09 -14.47
N ALA A 157 -14.09 -5.83 -13.45
CA ALA A 157 -14.00 -5.37 -12.06
C ALA A 157 -12.55 -5.04 -11.64
N LEU A 158 -11.56 -5.85 -12.03
CA LEU A 158 -10.15 -5.58 -11.72
C LEU A 158 -9.65 -4.31 -12.41
N LYS A 159 -9.95 -4.12 -13.69
CA LYS A 159 -9.55 -2.92 -14.43
C LYS A 159 -10.24 -1.66 -13.90
N ILE A 160 -11.52 -1.73 -13.56
CA ILE A 160 -12.26 -0.63 -12.92
C ILE A 160 -11.67 -0.33 -11.54
N ASN A 161 -11.37 -1.35 -10.74
CA ASN A 161 -10.73 -1.16 -9.43
C ASN A 161 -9.37 -0.46 -9.53
N LYS A 162 -8.57 -0.86 -10.51
CA LYS A 162 -7.27 -0.21 -10.80
C LYS A 162 -7.46 1.27 -11.14
N LYS A 163 -8.43 1.61 -11.98
CA LYS A 163 -8.77 3.00 -12.32
C LYS A 163 -9.24 3.79 -11.09
N VAL A 164 -10.15 3.23 -10.30
CA VAL A 164 -10.65 3.88 -9.07
C VAL A 164 -9.51 4.13 -8.09
N ASN A 165 -8.62 3.15 -7.89
CA ASN A 165 -7.46 3.31 -7.01
C ASN A 165 -6.47 4.36 -7.54
N SER A 166 -6.27 4.48 -8.86
CA SER A 166 -5.47 5.55 -9.46
C SER A 166 -6.07 6.92 -9.16
N LEU A 167 -7.37 7.09 -9.38
CA LEU A 167 -8.08 8.34 -9.08
C LEU A 167 -8.03 8.73 -7.60
N LEU A 168 -8.16 7.74 -6.70
CA LEU A 168 -8.01 7.94 -5.26
C LEU A 168 -6.59 8.39 -4.89
N ASN A 169 -5.57 7.74 -5.45
CA ASN A 169 -4.18 8.10 -5.18
C ASN A 169 -3.84 9.49 -5.71
N GLU A 170 -4.31 9.85 -6.90
CA GLU A 170 -4.14 11.20 -7.47
C GLU A 170 -4.81 12.26 -6.58
N TYR A 171 -6.04 11.99 -6.13
CA TYR A 171 -6.75 12.87 -5.22
C TYR A 171 -6.03 13.01 -3.88
N ALA A 172 -5.61 11.90 -3.27
CA ALA A 172 -4.87 11.91 -2.02
C ALA A 172 -3.55 12.69 -2.12
N LYS A 173 -2.82 12.51 -3.24
CA LYS A 173 -1.58 13.23 -3.53
C LYS A 173 -1.83 14.74 -3.62
N LYS A 174 -2.87 15.14 -4.35
CA LYS A 174 -3.29 16.54 -4.45
C LYS A 174 -3.63 17.12 -3.08
N MET A 175 -4.49 16.44 -2.31
CA MET A 175 -4.90 16.88 -0.98
C MET A 175 -3.74 16.98 0.00
N PHE A 176 -2.79 16.03 -0.05
CA PHE A 176 -1.60 16.05 0.78
C PHE A 176 -0.78 17.33 0.55
N TYR A 177 -0.46 17.65 -0.71
CA TYR A 177 0.33 18.85 -1.00
C TYR A 177 -0.41 20.14 -0.70
N GLU A 178 -1.71 20.23 -1.00
CA GLU A 178 -2.53 21.37 -0.62
C GLU A 178 -2.56 21.59 0.90
N TRP A 179 -2.64 20.53 1.68
CA TRP A 179 -2.65 20.63 3.15
C TRP A 179 -1.27 20.93 3.74
N VAL A 180 -0.20 20.50 3.09
CA VAL A 180 1.17 20.94 3.44
C VAL A 180 1.32 22.45 3.20
N GLU A 181 0.88 22.95 2.05
CA GLU A 181 0.92 24.39 1.73
C GLU A 181 0.05 25.25 2.67
N GLN A 182 -1.00 24.67 3.23
CA GLN A 182 -1.90 25.31 4.19
C GLN A 182 -1.45 25.14 5.66
N ASP A 183 -0.26 24.58 5.90
CA ASP A 183 0.27 24.27 7.25
C ASP A 183 -0.63 23.34 8.07
N LYS A 184 -1.53 22.58 7.45
CA LYS A 184 -2.39 21.58 8.11
C LYS A 184 -1.66 20.27 8.38
N ILE A 185 -0.63 19.95 7.58
CA ILE A 185 0.23 18.80 7.76
C ILE A 185 1.59 19.28 8.23
N SER A 186 2.03 18.75 9.34
CA SER A 186 3.38 18.91 9.89
C SER A 186 4.10 17.57 9.95
N CYS A 187 5.42 17.58 10.12
CA CYS A 187 6.20 16.36 10.33
C CYS A 187 6.82 16.43 11.73
N LEU A 188 6.31 15.62 12.65
CA LEU A 188 6.67 15.71 14.07
C LEU A 188 7.06 14.36 14.63
N PRO A 189 7.97 14.33 15.64
CA PRO A 189 8.34 13.13 16.37
C PRO A 189 7.10 12.44 16.94
N SER A 190 6.86 11.18 16.54
CA SER A 190 5.67 10.44 16.97
C SER A 190 5.84 8.93 17.02
N TYR A 191 6.59 8.33 16.10
CA TYR A 191 6.78 6.90 16.06
C TYR A 191 7.93 6.47 16.98
N LYS A 192 7.63 5.53 17.87
CA LYS A 192 8.63 4.90 18.75
C LYS A 192 8.95 3.50 18.30
N LEU A 193 10.23 3.18 18.28
CA LEU A 193 10.67 1.82 18.01
C LEU A 193 10.13 0.87 19.10
N PRO A 194 9.57 -0.29 18.74
CA PRO A 194 9.09 -1.26 19.71
C PRO A 194 10.26 -1.79 20.57
N ARG A 195 10.00 -2.11 21.83
CA ARG A 195 11.02 -2.69 22.72
C ARG A 195 11.42 -4.11 22.32
N GLU A 196 10.54 -4.79 21.62
CA GLU A 196 10.75 -6.15 21.08
C GLU A 196 10.03 -6.31 19.75
N ILE A 197 10.57 -7.15 18.89
CA ILE A 197 10.00 -7.51 17.59
C ILE A 197 9.75 -9.02 17.53
N SER A 198 8.85 -9.43 16.64
CA SER A 198 8.50 -10.83 16.38
C SER A 198 8.67 -11.15 14.90
N PRO A 199 9.90 -11.33 14.42
CA PRO A 199 10.17 -11.73 13.06
C PRO A 199 9.53 -13.09 12.73
N THR A 200 9.16 -13.26 11.47
CA THR A 200 8.67 -14.55 10.97
C THR A 200 9.86 -15.51 10.72
N ASN A 201 10.88 -14.96 10.08
CA ASN A 201 12.14 -15.65 9.83
C ASN A 201 13.28 -14.79 10.34
N THR A 202 14.20 -15.37 11.12
CA THR A 202 15.33 -14.61 11.66
C THR A 202 16.61 -14.90 10.91
N ILE A 203 17.47 -13.88 10.85
CA ILE A 203 18.84 -14.02 10.38
C ILE A 203 19.80 -14.09 11.58
N ALA A 204 20.87 -14.84 11.44
CA ALA A 204 21.95 -14.86 12.41
C ALA A 204 22.50 -13.43 12.62
N SER A 205 22.89 -13.12 13.87
CA SER A 205 23.33 -11.79 14.27
C SER A 205 24.39 -11.22 13.35
N ILE A 206 24.09 -10.07 12.74
CA ILE A 206 25.03 -9.23 12.01
C ILE A 206 25.45 -8.09 12.94
N PRO A 207 26.73 -7.66 12.93
CA PRO A 207 27.20 -6.58 13.80
C PRO A 207 26.32 -5.33 13.68
N LYS A 208 26.13 -4.61 14.77
CA LYS A 208 25.36 -3.37 14.88
C LYS A 208 23.85 -3.50 14.62
N SER A 209 23.29 -4.72 14.61
CA SER A 209 21.83 -4.87 14.56
C SER A 209 21.19 -4.26 15.80
N LEU A 210 20.07 -3.55 15.59
CA LEU A 210 19.33 -2.88 16.65
C LEU A 210 18.67 -3.86 17.63
N TYR A 211 18.14 -4.97 17.10
CA TYR A 211 17.59 -6.05 17.90
C TYR A 211 18.53 -7.24 18.01
N SER A 212 18.32 -8.08 19.00
CA SER A 212 19.12 -9.28 19.24
C SER A 212 19.10 -10.26 18.05
N GLU A 213 17.99 -10.32 17.34
CA GLU A 213 17.86 -10.91 16.00
C GLU A 213 16.92 -10.04 15.15
N GLU A 214 17.14 -9.99 13.85
CA GLU A 214 16.37 -9.21 12.89
C GLU A 214 15.60 -10.14 11.94
N GLU A 215 14.57 -9.61 11.26
CA GLU A 215 13.92 -10.33 10.16
C GLU A 215 14.93 -10.63 9.06
N ASN A 216 14.81 -11.81 8.44
CA ASN A 216 15.67 -12.20 7.33
C ASN A 216 15.42 -11.31 6.10
N PHE A 217 16.39 -11.25 5.22
CA PHE A 217 16.31 -10.48 3.99
C PHE A 217 15.57 -11.25 2.90
N ASP A 218 14.83 -10.54 2.07
CA ASP A 218 14.11 -11.11 0.94
C ASP A 218 15.06 -11.42 -0.22
N THR A 219 16.18 -10.68 -0.30
CA THR A 219 17.16 -10.83 -1.37
C THR A 219 18.61 -10.85 -0.84
N GLU A 220 19.50 -11.51 -1.59
CA GLU A 220 20.94 -11.50 -1.29
C GLU A 220 21.55 -10.11 -1.48
N TYR A 221 20.94 -9.26 -2.29
CA TYR A 221 21.36 -7.87 -2.47
C TYR A 221 21.17 -7.05 -1.18
N GLU A 222 20.00 -7.12 -0.56
CA GLU A 222 19.72 -6.47 0.72
C GLU A 222 20.71 -6.92 1.80
N ARG A 223 20.97 -8.22 1.85
CA ARG A 223 21.97 -8.78 2.79
C ARG A 223 23.36 -8.19 2.58
N LYS A 224 23.82 -8.06 1.34
CA LYS A 224 25.11 -7.45 1.03
C LYS A 224 25.17 -5.98 1.47
N VAL A 225 24.09 -5.22 1.20
CA VAL A 225 23.99 -3.82 1.64
C VAL A 225 24.15 -3.72 3.17
N VAL A 226 23.48 -4.57 3.93
CA VAL A 226 23.60 -4.55 5.40
C VAL A 226 24.98 -4.99 5.88
N MET A 227 25.60 -5.98 5.25
CA MET A 227 26.98 -6.37 5.59
C MET A 227 27.97 -5.22 5.38
N GLU A 228 27.83 -4.46 4.29
CA GLU A 228 28.65 -3.27 4.05
C GLU A 228 28.38 -2.18 5.09
N LEU A 229 27.10 -1.84 5.33
CA LEU A 229 26.71 -0.85 6.33
C LEU A 229 27.24 -1.20 7.73
N SER A 230 27.15 -2.46 8.12
CA SER A 230 27.64 -2.92 9.43
C SER A 230 29.16 -2.79 9.59
N SER A 231 29.91 -2.76 8.50
CA SER A 231 31.37 -2.59 8.50
C SER A 231 31.82 -1.12 8.60
N LEU A 232 30.93 -0.16 8.30
CA LEU A 232 31.26 1.26 8.29
C LEU A 232 31.38 1.83 9.71
N ASN A 233 32.48 2.55 9.99
CA ASN A 233 32.71 3.15 11.32
C ASN A 233 31.71 4.24 11.69
N ASN A 234 31.08 4.90 10.71
CA ASN A 234 30.10 5.96 10.93
C ASN A 234 28.67 5.45 11.12
N VAL A 235 28.43 4.14 11.03
CA VAL A 235 27.15 3.50 11.35
C VAL A 235 27.14 3.10 12.81
N ARG A 236 26.13 3.57 13.54
CA ARG A 236 25.87 3.27 14.94
C ARG A 236 25.12 1.96 15.09
N TRP A 237 23.94 1.87 14.46
CA TRP A 237 23.11 0.66 14.38
C TRP A 237 22.28 0.64 13.11
N TRP A 238 21.79 -0.53 12.76
CA TRP A 238 20.83 -0.74 11.68
C TRP A 238 19.68 -1.63 12.16
N HIS A 239 18.50 -1.49 11.51
CA HIS A 239 17.30 -2.28 11.74
C HIS A 239 16.61 -2.62 10.43
N ARG A 240 16.24 -3.90 10.26
CA ARG A 240 15.39 -4.36 9.16
C ARG A 240 13.95 -3.97 9.46
N ASN A 241 13.43 -3.00 8.75
CA ASN A 241 12.06 -2.57 8.88
C ASN A 241 11.12 -3.55 8.16
N ILE A 242 10.07 -4.02 8.85
CA ILE A 242 9.12 -4.98 8.29
C ILE A 242 7.94 -4.22 7.72
N ALA A 243 7.72 -4.34 6.41
CA ALA A 243 6.60 -3.70 5.74
C ALA A 243 5.26 -4.02 6.44
N ARG A 244 4.42 -2.99 6.61
CA ARG A 244 3.10 -3.05 7.27
C ARG A 244 3.10 -3.38 8.78
N LYS A 245 4.24 -3.68 9.38
CA LYS A 245 4.38 -3.93 10.83
C LYS A 245 5.28 -2.92 11.52
N GLY A 246 6.29 -2.42 10.82
CA GLY A 246 7.25 -1.45 11.32
C GLY A 246 6.90 0.00 10.98
N PHE A 247 7.93 0.83 10.91
CA PHE A 247 7.82 2.23 10.54
C PHE A 247 7.33 2.41 9.10
N SER A 248 6.50 3.41 8.88
CA SER A 248 6.13 3.88 7.56
C SER A 248 6.16 5.40 7.49
N ILE A 249 6.54 5.92 6.34
CA ILE A 249 6.29 7.29 5.95
C ILE A 249 4.81 7.36 5.56
N ASN A 250 3.99 7.93 6.44
CA ASN A 250 2.53 7.95 6.35
C ASN A 250 2.02 9.15 5.53
N GLY A 251 2.48 9.30 4.29
CA GLY A 251 2.06 10.39 3.40
C GLY A 251 0.86 10.04 2.52
N ALA A 252 0.77 10.71 1.37
CA ALA A 252 -0.23 10.39 0.33
C ALA A 252 -0.06 8.93 -0.14
N ILE A 253 1.15 8.44 -0.16
CA ILE A 253 1.51 7.05 -0.37
C ILE A 253 2.30 6.59 0.85
N ASN A 254 1.88 5.47 1.44
CA ASN A 254 2.67 4.86 2.51
C ASN A 254 3.92 4.23 1.92
N ALA A 255 5.09 4.73 2.33
CA ALA A 255 6.36 4.13 1.97
C ALA A 255 6.96 3.41 3.20
N TYR A 256 7.38 2.17 3.00
CA TYR A 256 8.01 1.34 4.03
C TYR A 256 9.47 1.17 3.64
N PRO A 257 10.41 1.95 4.22
CA PRO A 257 11.82 1.75 3.95
C PRO A 257 12.24 0.34 4.37
N ASP A 258 13.15 -0.28 3.63
CA ASP A 258 13.65 -1.62 3.96
C ASP A 258 14.52 -1.60 5.21
N LEU A 259 15.32 -0.55 5.37
CA LEU A 259 16.26 -0.42 6.47
C LEU A 259 16.15 0.95 7.14
N MET A 260 16.32 0.97 8.44
CA MET A 260 16.60 2.15 9.24
C MET A 260 18.04 2.08 9.74
N VAL A 261 18.81 3.14 9.53
CA VAL A 261 20.23 3.19 9.91
C VAL A 261 20.50 4.46 10.69
N LYS A 262 21.01 4.32 11.89
CA LYS A 262 21.47 5.44 12.71
C LYS A 262 22.98 5.62 12.51
N THR A 263 23.39 6.84 12.28
CA THR A 263 24.80 7.19 12.17
C THR A 263 25.39 7.61 13.52
N GLU A 264 26.71 7.54 13.67
CA GLU A 264 27.41 8.06 14.86
C GLU A 264 27.24 9.59 15.01
N SER A 265 26.99 10.30 13.91
CA SER A 265 26.67 11.74 13.96
C SER A 265 25.23 12.05 14.37
N GLY A 266 24.43 11.03 14.67
CA GLY A 266 23.04 11.19 15.13
C GLY A 266 21.98 11.27 14.02
N LYS A 267 22.35 11.16 12.74
CA LYS A 267 21.38 11.14 11.64
C LYS A 267 20.68 9.79 11.55
N LEU A 268 19.38 9.80 11.23
CA LEU A 268 18.61 8.62 10.89
C LEU A 268 18.44 8.57 9.36
N LEU A 269 18.89 7.48 8.76
CA LEU A 269 18.72 7.21 7.33
C LEU A 269 17.64 6.15 7.13
N LEU A 270 16.74 6.42 6.21
CA LEU A 270 15.73 5.46 5.73
C LEU A 270 16.19 5.00 4.35
N ILE A 271 16.41 3.71 4.21
CA ILE A 271 16.97 3.12 2.99
C ILE A 271 15.97 2.19 2.37
N GLU A 272 15.71 2.38 1.09
CA GLU A 272 14.96 1.47 0.22
C GLU A 272 15.96 0.82 -0.73
N THR A 273 16.01 -0.50 -0.75
CA THR A 273 16.90 -1.26 -1.64
C THR A 273 16.16 -1.64 -2.91
N LYS A 274 16.72 -1.34 -4.07
CA LYS A 274 16.12 -1.67 -5.37
C LYS A 274 17.13 -2.31 -6.30
N GLY A 275 16.69 -3.37 -6.99
CA GLY A 275 17.41 -3.90 -8.14
C GLY A 275 17.19 -3.00 -9.38
N ASP A 276 18.15 -2.99 -10.29
CA ASP A 276 18.19 -2.13 -11.50
C ASP A 276 16.96 -2.21 -12.43
N GLN A 277 16.06 -3.18 -12.22
CA GLN A 277 14.91 -3.45 -13.09
C GLN A 277 13.58 -2.85 -12.60
N LEU A 278 13.55 -2.12 -11.48
CA LEU A 278 12.32 -1.72 -10.80
C LEU A 278 12.04 -0.22 -10.78
N GLU A 279 12.51 0.54 -11.77
CA GLU A 279 12.06 1.91 -11.96
C GLU A 279 10.64 1.93 -12.56
N ASN A 280 9.64 1.90 -11.69
CA ASN A 280 8.24 2.12 -12.06
C ASN A 280 7.71 3.41 -11.41
N LEU A 281 6.50 3.82 -11.82
CA LEU A 281 5.84 5.03 -11.32
C LEU A 281 5.70 5.01 -9.78
N GLU A 282 5.30 3.89 -9.22
CA GLU A 282 5.13 3.71 -7.77
C GLU A 282 6.44 3.94 -7.00
N SER A 283 7.56 3.47 -7.56
CA SER A 283 8.88 3.69 -6.98
C SER A 283 9.29 5.15 -6.94
N LYS A 284 8.98 5.89 -8.01
CA LYS A 284 9.23 7.34 -8.07
C LYS A 284 8.39 8.09 -7.04
N GLU A 285 7.12 7.76 -6.94
CA GLU A 285 6.20 8.39 -5.97
C GLU A 285 6.62 8.11 -4.52
N LYS A 286 7.08 6.90 -4.20
CA LYS A 286 7.64 6.57 -2.88
C LYS A 286 8.91 7.38 -2.59
N ALA A 287 9.80 7.53 -3.58
CA ALA A 287 11.01 8.34 -3.44
C ALA A 287 10.69 9.84 -3.24
N GLU A 288 9.72 10.39 -3.98
CA GLU A 288 9.24 11.77 -3.79
C GLU A 288 8.68 11.97 -2.37
N MET A 289 7.90 11.01 -1.87
CA MET A 289 7.34 11.06 -0.52
C MET A 289 8.44 10.98 0.55
N GLY A 290 9.45 10.12 0.33
CA GLY A 290 10.64 10.03 1.20
C GLY A 290 11.44 11.33 1.24
N ALA A 291 11.65 11.97 0.08
CA ALA A 291 12.31 13.27 0.00
C ALA A 291 11.52 14.37 0.74
N LYS A 292 10.19 14.39 0.57
CA LYS A 292 9.32 15.35 1.27
C LYS A 292 9.33 15.13 2.78
N TRP A 293 9.33 13.87 3.21
CA TRP A 293 9.48 13.54 4.62
C TRP A 293 10.82 14.03 5.17
N ALA A 294 11.93 13.76 4.49
CA ALA A 294 13.25 14.20 4.94
C ALA A 294 13.36 15.73 5.00
N GLU A 295 12.77 16.47 4.03
CA GLU A 295 12.70 17.92 4.04
C GLU A 295 11.97 18.47 5.28
N MET A 296 10.81 17.87 5.61
CA MET A 296 9.96 18.36 6.70
C MET A 296 10.35 17.84 8.08
N ALA A 297 11.08 16.73 8.17
CA ALA A 297 11.55 16.14 9.42
C ALA A 297 12.83 16.83 9.97
N GLY A 298 13.60 17.53 9.15
CA GLY A 298 14.80 18.30 9.50
C GLY A 298 16.09 17.52 9.40
#